data_c962cc299bfb3f8f7753a308acac0c3a
#
_entry.id   c962cc299bfb3f8f7753a308acac0c3a
#
_cell.length_a   1.000
_cell.length_b   1.000
_cell.length_c   1.000
_cell.angle_alpha   90.00
_cell.angle_beta   90.00
_cell.angle_gamma   90.00
#
_symmetry.space_group_name_H-M   'P 1'
#
loop_
_entity.id
_entity.type
_entity.pdbx_description
1 polymer ?
#
loop_
_entity_poly.entity_id
_entity_poly.type
_entity_poly.pdbx_seq_one_letter_code
_entity_poly.pdbx_strand_id
1 'polypeptide(L)'
;MIIILYIDNTPYGWYTLFCNSGCHRADFDFLMNSTRDRILQTLLRHPRSTINDLADAVGINPISVRHHLTNLQVEGLVGAEEERHGVGRPRLVYLLTEEGLERFPTRYLRLTNRLLSHMKDRLPEEVVGELFSQVANDLASQHENEFKGLDVAQRLENLQELLADEGFVVEWEQQGHQYLIHEITCPYLQVGQTHPEVCTVDQTLISRMLSLPAEKVECILSGSAHCTYVVNLDENIHN
;
A
#
# COMPACT_ATOMS: atom_id res chain seq x y z
N MET A 1 -22.14 -19.32 -26.08
CA MET A 1 -21.22 -18.72 -25.08
C MET A 1 -21.10 -17.24 -25.45
N ILE A 2 -21.92 -16.38 -24.83
CA ILE A 2 -22.00 -14.95 -25.15
C ILE A 2 -21.13 -14.21 -24.15
N ILE A 3 -20.08 -13.58 -24.66
CA ILE A 3 -19.20 -12.70 -23.85
C ILE A 3 -19.86 -11.32 -23.89
N ILE A 4 -20.42 -10.89 -22.77
CA ILE A 4 -20.89 -9.50 -22.59
C ILE A 4 -19.74 -8.72 -22.00
N LEU A 5 -19.12 -7.86 -22.81
CA LEU A 5 -18.16 -6.86 -22.36
C LEU A 5 -18.93 -5.69 -21.76
N TYR A 6 -18.86 -5.51 -20.48
CA TYR A 6 -19.30 -4.27 -19.81
C TYR A 6 -18.10 -3.35 -19.68
N ILE A 7 -18.15 -2.21 -20.36
CA ILE A 7 -17.15 -1.14 -20.24
C ILE A 7 -17.69 -0.17 -19.21
N ASP A 8 -17.11 -0.15 -18.02
CA ASP A 8 -17.36 0.89 -17.03
C ASP A 8 -16.37 2.04 -17.23
N ASN A 9 -16.90 3.26 -17.27
CA ASN A 9 -16.20 4.47 -17.72
C ASN A 9 -15.53 5.19 -16.55
N THR A 10 -14.80 4.47 -15.70
CA THR A 10 -14.00 5.05 -14.62
C THR A 10 -12.53 5.23 -15.05
N PRO A 11 -11.81 6.26 -14.56
CA PRO A 11 -10.45 6.57 -15.00
C PRO A 11 -9.39 5.53 -14.63
N TYR A 12 -9.77 4.48 -13.90
CA TYR A 12 -8.94 3.32 -13.61
C TYR A 12 -9.65 2.06 -14.09
N GLY A 13 -9.51 1.75 -15.39
CA GLY A 13 -10.15 0.59 -16.03
C GLY A 13 -9.59 -0.74 -15.51
N TRP A 14 -10.16 -1.28 -14.45
CA TRP A 14 -9.89 -2.63 -13.99
C TRP A 14 -10.91 -3.59 -14.61
N TYR A 15 -10.43 -4.49 -15.45
CA TYR A 15 -11.24 -5.58 -15.99
C TYR A 15 -11.49 -6.63 -14.91
N THR A 16 -12.70 -6.70 -14.37
CA THR A 16 -13.16 -7.84 -13.58
C THR A 16 -13.63 -8.94 -14.53
N LEU A 17 -12.77 -9.88 -14.87
CA LEU A 17 -13.16 -11.16 -15.50
C LEU A 17 -13.74 -12.07 -14.42
N PHE A 18 -15.05 -12.21 -14.37
CA PHE A 18 -15.73 -13.29 -13.67
C PHE A 18 -15.48 -14.60 -14.42
N CYS A 19 -14.51 -15.38 -13.97
CA CYS A 19 -14.33 -16.75 -14.42
C CYS A 19 -15.00 -17.71 -13.43
N ASN A 20 -16.15 -18.23 -13.80
CA ASN A 20 -16.84 -19.27 -13.04
C ASN A 20 -16.19 -20.61 -13.39
N SER A 21 -15.53 -21.26 -12.40
CA SER A 21 -14.95 -22.60 -12.43
C SER A 21 -13.93 -22.89 -13.56
N GLY A 22 -12.63 -22.83 -13.24
CA GLY A 22 -11.58 -23.50 -14.00
C GLY A 22 -10.56 -22.62 -14.73
N CYS A 23 -10.24 -21.40 -14.25
CA CYS A 23 -9.14 -20.62 -14.81
C CYS A 23 -7.80 -21.27 -14.48
N HIS A 24 -7.25 -21.97 -15.43
CA HIS A 24 -5.91 -22.52 -15.42
C HIS A 24 -4.83 -21.42 -15.65
N ARG A 25 -3.64 -21.70 -15.22
CA ARG A 25 -2.39 -20.94 -15.29
C ARG A 25 -2.09 -20.26 -16.65
N ALA A 26 -2.78 -20.68 -17.73
CA ALA A 26 -2.63 -20.16 -19.09
C ALA A 26 -3.25 -18.77 -19.32
N ASP A 27 -4.22 -18.34 -18.52
CA ASP A 27 -4.91 -17.05 -18.74
C ASP A 27 -4.11 -15.84 -18.26
N PHE A 28 -3.15 -16.06 -17.35
CA PHE A 28 -2.26 -15.01 -16.85
C PHE A 28 -1.16 -14.64 -17.85
N ASP A 29 -0.70 -15.61 -18.65
CA ASP A 29 0.30 -15.39 -19.70
C ASP A 29 -0.27 -14.60 -20.90
N PHE A 30 -1.59 -14.54 -21.05
CA PHE A 30 -2.25 -13.84 -22.17
C PHE A 30 -2.34 -12.31 -21.95
N LEU A 31 -2.35 -11.83 -20.71
CA LEU A 31 -2.53 -10.40 -20.39
C LEU A 31 -1.20 -9.60 -20.35
N MET A 32 -0.05 -10.29 -20.35
CA MET A 32 1.27 -9.68 -20.27
C MET A 32 2.18 -10.12 -21.43
N ASN A 33 1.94 -9.58 -22.63
CA ASN A 33 2.63 -10.00 -23.85
C ASN A 33 3.82 -9.13 -24.26
N SER A 34 4.14 -8.06 -23.53
CA SER A 34 5.27 -7.21 -23.88
C SER A 34 6.60 -7.82 -23.38
N THR A 35 7.68 -7.53 -24.09
CA THR A 35 9.04 -7.89 -23.66
C THR A 35 9.35 -7.39 -22.25
N ARG A 36 8.83 -6.22 -21.93
CA ARG A 36 8.94 -5.60 -20.62
C ARG A 36 8.27 -6.45 -19.53
N ASP A 37 7.04 -6.91 -19.77
CA ASP A 37 6.32 -7.76 -18.81
C ASP A 37 7.03 -9.11 -18.61
N ARG A 38 7.62 -9.66 -19.67
CA ARG A 38 8.42 -10.89 -19.58
C ARG A 38 9.67 -10.71 -18.73
N ILE A 39 10.33 -9.54 -18.78
CA ILE A 39 11.47 -9.20 -17.92
C ILE A 39 11.00 -9.14 -16.46
N LEU A 40 9.92 -8.42 -16.16
CA LEU A 40 9.36 -8.34 -14.80
C LEU A 40 8.95 -9.72 -14.26
N GLN A 41 8.30 -10.56 -15.07
CA GLN A 41 7.95 -11.94 -14.69
C GLN A 41 9.20 -12.80 -14.43
N THR A 42 10.27 -12.60 -15.21
CA THR A 42 11.52 -13.31 -14.99
C THR A 42 12.15 -12.89 -13.66
N LEU A 43 12.17 -11.61 -13.36
CA LEU A 43 12.66 -11.08 -12.08
C LEU A 43 11.81 -11.55 -10.88
N LEU A 44 10.50 -11.73 -11.07
CA LEU A 44 9.64 -12.31 -10.02
C LEU A 44 10.00 -13.77 -9.71
N ARG A 45 10.31 -14.55 -10.74
CA ARG A 45 10.66 -15.98 -10.60
C ARG A 45 12.10 -16.20 -10.18
N HIS A 46 13.00 -15.33 -10.66
CA HIS A 46 14.45 -15.39 -10.44
C HIS A 46 14.95 -14.01 -9.98
N PRO A 47 14.76 -13.68 -8.70
CA PRO A 47 15.32 -12.46 -8.12
C PRO A 47 16.85 -12.44 -8.28
N ARG A 48 17.42 -11.23 -8.38
CA ARG A 48 18.87 -11.03 -8.50
C ARG A 48 19.49 -11.59 -9.80
N SER A 49 18.75 -11.41 -10.91
CA SER A 49 19.21 -11.82 -12.25
C SER A 49 20.13 -10.78 -12.89
N THR A 50 21.14 -11.25 -13.63
CA THR A 50 22.00 -10.39 -14.47
C THR A 50 21.30 -10.07 -15.80
N ILE A 51 21.85 -9.10 -16.56
CA ILE A 51 21.37 -8.78 -17.92
C ILE A 51 21.41 -10.03 -18.82
N ASN A 52 22.44 -10.87 -18.69
CA ASN A 52 22.57 -12.06 -19.50
C ASN A 52 21.52 -13.12 -19.14
N ASP A 53 21.29 -13.33 -17.83
CA ASP A 53 20.23 -14.26 -17.36
C ASP A 53 18.85 -13.83 -17.89
N LEU A 54 18.57 -12.54 -17.88
CA LEU A 54 17.32 -11.98 -18.40
C LEU A 54 17.23 -12.08 -19.93
N ALA A 55 18.35 -11.85 -20.64
CA ALA A 55 18.43 -11.97 -22.08
C ALA A 55 18.13 -13.40 -22.55
N ASP A 56 18.74 -14.39 -21.87
CA ASP A 56 18.54 -15.80 -22.15
C ASP A 56 17.08 -16.23 -21.82
N ALA A 57 16.54 -15.81 -20.66
CA ALA A 57 15.20 -16.16 -20.23
C ALA A 57 14.11 -15.55 -21.12
N VAL A 58 14.31 -14.30 -21.59
CA VAL A 58 13.34 -13.57 -22.41
C VAL A 58 13.54 -13.82 -23.91
N GLY A 59 14.72 -14.31 -24.32
CA GLY A 59 15.05 -14.60 -25.73
C GLY A 59 15.28 -13.32 -26.56
N ILE A 60 15.93 -12.31 -25.97
CA ILE A 60 16.31 -11.06 -26.65
C ILE A 60 17.79 -10.75 -26.37
N ASN A 61 18.36 -9.81 -27.14
CA ASN A 61 19.77 -9.46 -26.94
C ASN A 61 19.97 -8.62 -25.64
N PRO A 62 21.17 -8.69 -25.02
CA PRO A 62 21.48 -7.97 -23.79
C PRO A 62 21.35 -6.45 -23.88
N ILE A 63 21.52 -5.84 -25.06
CA ILE A 63 21.37 -4.41 -25.27
C ILE A 63 19.91 -4.00 -25.12
N SER A 64 18.99 -4.77 -25.70
CA SER A 64 17.55 -4.54 -25.55
C SER A 64 17.09 -4.73 -24.09
N VAL A 65 17.62 -5.75 -23.38
CA VAL A 65 17.36 -5.92 -21.94
C VAL A 65 17.80 -4.70 -21.16
N ARG A 66 19.01 -4.18 -21.41
CA ARG A 66 19.53 -2.98 -20.74
C ARG A 66 18.61 -1.78 -20.93
N HIS A 67 18.13 -1.55 -22.16
CA HIS A 67 17.22 -0.46 -22.47
C HIS A 67 15.90 -0.60 -21.65
N HIS A 68 15.31 -1.81 -21.63
CA HIS A 68 14.11 -2.06 -20.82
C HIS A 68 14.35 -1.86 -19.32
N LEU A 69 15.47 -2.38 -18.79
CA LEU A 69 15.81 -2.22 -17.38
C LEU A 69 16.02 -0.75 -17.00
N THR A 70 16.67 0.06 -17.85
CA THR A 70 16.81 1.50 -17.60
C THR A 70 15.45 2.18 -17.47
N ASN A 71 14.50 1.87 -18.37
CA ASN A 71 13.16 2.43 -18.29
C ASN A 71 12.41 1.97 -17.02
N LEU A 72 12.51 0.67 -16.69
CA LEU A 72 11.90 0.10 -15.48
C LEU A 72 12.49 0.66 -14.19
N GLN A 73 13.77 1.03 -14.18
CA GLN A 73 14.41 1.71 -13.06
C GLN A 73 13.92 3.16 -12.92
N VAL A 74 13.78 3.89 -14.03
CA VAL A 74 13.20 5.25 -14.03
C VAL A 74 11.76 5.24 -13.50
N GLU A 75 11.01 4.18 -13.76
CA GLU A 75 9.65 3.99 -13.28
C GLU A 75 9.58 3.44 -11.83
N GLY A 76 10.73 3.21 -11.19
CA GLY A 76 10.80 2.69 -9.82
C GLY A 76 10.47 1.20 -9.67
N LEU A 77 10.26 0.45 -10.76
CA LEU A 77 9.81 -0.95 -10.70
C LEU A 77 10.94 -1.98 -10.52
N VAL A 78 12.18 -1.59 -10.84
CA VAL A 78 13.36 -2.46 -10.79
C VAL A 78 14.50 -1.74 -10.10
N GLY A 79 15.10 -2.37 -9.11
CA GLY A 79 16.36 -1.99 -8.49
C GLY A 79 17.55 -2.70 -9.10
N ALA A 80 18.76 -2.20 -8.82
CA ALA A 80 20.00 -2.85 -9.17
C ALA A 80 20.98 -2.84 -8.00
N GLU A 81 21.66 -3.96 -7.79
CA GLU A 81 22.63 -4.15 -6.72
C GLU A 81 23.94 -4.72 -7.28
N GLU A 82 25.06 -4.35 -6.64
CA GLU A 82 26.35 -4.98 -6.95
C GLU A 82 26.50 -6.27 -6.13
N GLU A 83 26.72 -7.37 -6.82
CA GLU A 83 27.00 -8.65 -6.21
C GLU A 83 28.45 -9.04 -6.42
N ARG A 84 29.17 -9.30 -5.32
CA ARG A 84 30.55 -9.84 -5.37
C ARG A 84 30.50 -11.34 -5.62
N HIS A 85 31.10 -11.78 -6.69
CA HIS A 85 31.20 -13.20 -7.04
C HIS A 85 32.67 -13.61 -7.17
N GLY A 86 33.24 -14.11 -6.07
CA GLY A 86 34.64 -14.54 -6.03
C GLY A 86 35.66 -13.42 -6.21
N VAL A 87 36.82 -13.77 -6.81
CA VAL A 87 37.89 -12.84 -7.14
C VAL A 87 37.63 -12.27 -8.52
N GLY A 88 37.05 -11.06 -8.57
CA GLY A 88 36.76 -10.40 -9.84
C GLY A 88 35.98 -9.09 -9.65
N ARG A 89 35.64 -8.44 -10.79
CA ARG A 89 34.80 -7.24 -10.76
C ARG A 89 33.39 -7.64 -10.31
N PRO A 90 32.77 -6.89 -9.37
CA PRO A 90 31.37 -7.11 -8.98
C PRO A 90 30.46 -7.12 -10.21
N ARG A 91 29.48 -8.00 -10.22
CA ARG A 91 28.45 -8.03 -11.25
C ARG A 91 27.22 -7.26 -10.78
N LEU A 92 26.53 -6.62 -11.71
CA LEU A 92 25.27 -5.95 -11.44
C LEU A 92 24.12 -6.96 -11.56
N VAL A 93 23.32 -7.08 -10.53
CA VAL A 93 22.10 -7.90 -10.49
C VAL A 93 20.89 -7.01 -10.33
N TYR A 94 19.77 -7.42 -10.94
CA TYR A 94 18.52 -6.68 -10.95
C TYR A 94 17.46 -7.45 -10.15
N LEU A 95 16.58 -6.71 -9.47
CA LEU A 95 15.49 -7.23 -8.66
C LEU A 95 14.27 -6.32 -8.77
N LEU A 96 13.09 -6.85 -8.46
CA LEU A 96 11.89 -6.02 -8.36
C LEU A 96 11.95 -5.19 -7.07
N THR A 97 11.50 -3.96 -7.12
CA THR A 97 11.18 -3.13 -5.96
C THR A 97 9.83 -3.54 -5.37
N GLU A 98 9.38 -2.91 -4.29
CA GLU A 98 8.03 -3.10 -3.77
C GLU A 98 6.97 -2.70 -4.80
N GLU A 99 7.13 -1.56 -5.45
CA GLU A 99 6.26 -1.10 -6.54
C GLU A 99 6.28 -2.07 -7.73
N GLY A 100 7.44 -2.66 -8.02
CA GLY A 100 7.58 -3.70 -9.04
C GLY A 100 6.83 -4.98 -8.69
N LEU A 101 6.81 -5.38 -7.42
CA LEU A 101 6.06 -6.53 -6.91
C LEU A 101 4.55 -6.28 -6.95
N GLU A 102 4.08 -5.07 -6.69
CA GLU A 102 2.67 -4.69 -6.73
C GLU A 102 2.06 -4.74 -8.14
N ARG A 103 2.89 -4.71 -9.19
CA ARG A 103 2.43 -4.93 -10.58
C ARG A 103 1.90 -6.33 -10.84
N PHE A 104 2.17 -7.27 -9.95
CA PHE A 104 1.67 -8.64 -10.08
C PHE A 104 0.43 -8.83 -9.22
N PRO A 105 -0.52 -9.70 -9.64
CA PRO A 105 -1.70 -9.98 -8.83
C PRO A 105 -1.28 -10.63 -7.52
N THR A 106 -1.16 -9.81 -6.52
CA THR A 106 -0.98 -10.26 -5.14
C THR A 106 -2.34 -10.67 -4.58
N ARG A 107 -2.38 -11.72 -3.79
CA ARG A 107 -3.60 -12.12 -3.07
C ARG A 107 -3.56 -11.71 -1.61
N TYR A 108 -2.77 -10.68 -1.29
CA TYR A 108 -2.59 -10.20 0.08
C TYR A 108 -3.93 -9.77 0.70
N LEU A 109 -4.75 -9.01 0.00
CA LEU A 109 -6.09 -8.65 0.47
C LEU A 109 -6.92 -9.89 0.83
N ARG A 110 -6.92 -10.93 -0.03
CA ARG A 110 -7.67 -12.16 0.25
C ARG A 110 -7.09 -12.93 1.45
N LEU A 111 -5.77 -12.95 1.61
CA LEU A 111 -5.12 -13.56 2.77
C LEU A 111 -5.44 -12.76 4.04
N THR A 112 -5.32 -11.44 4.00
CA THR A 112 -5.63 -10.53 5.10
C THR A 112 -7.07 -10.70 5.57
N ASN A 113 -8.05 -10.65 4.65
CA ASN A 113 -9.46 -10.86 5.01
C ASN A 113 -9.71 -12.23 5.65
N ARG A 114 -9.06 -13.29 5.16
CA ARG A 114 -9.18 -14.63 5.78
C ARG A 114 -8.57 -14.68 7.17
N LEU A 115 -7.39 -14.09 7.36
CA LEU A 115 -6.73 -14.03 8.67
C LEU A 115 -7.58 -13.26 9.66
N LEU A 116 -8.08 -12.07 9.29
CA LEU A 116 -8.94 -11.26 10.13
C LEU A 116 -10.26 -11.96 10.47
N SER A 117 -10.90 -12.63 9.50
CA SER A 117 -12.08 -13.44 9.77
C SER A 117 -11.80 -14.52 10.81
N HIS A 118 -10.72 -15.29 10.65
CA HIS A 118 -10.37 -16.34 11.62
C HIS A 118 -9.93 -15.80 12.98
N MET A 119 -9.35 -14.61 13.05
CA MET A 119 -9.06 -13.94 14.32
C MET A 119 -10.36 -13.57 15.03
N LYS A 120 -11.31 -12.95 14.34
CA LYS A 120 -12.63 -12.57 14.89
C LYS A 120 -13.46 -13.77 15.35
N ASP A 121 -13.34 -14.90 14.66
CA ASP A 121 -14.04 -16.16 15.06
C ASP A 121 -13.49 -16.78 16.35
N ARG A 122 -12.26 -16.43 16.76
CA ARG A 122 -11.55 -17.10 17.85
C ARG A 122 -11.15 -16.20 19.01
N LEU A 123 -11.08 -14.90 18.80
CA LEU A 123 -10.68 -13.92 19.80
C LEU A 123 -11.87 -13.03 20.21
N PRO A 124 -11.94 -12.58 21.47
CA PRO A 124 -12.87 -11.54 21.87
C PRO A 124 -12.70 -10.26 21.04
N GLU A 125 -13.78 -9.52 20.83
CA GLU A 125 -13.79 -8.29 20.02
C GLU A 125 -12.80 -7.25 20.58
N GLU A 126 -12.70 -7.14 21.91
CA GLU A 126 -11.78 -6.24 22.60
C GLU A 126 -10.31 -6.56 22.24
N VAL A 127 -9.95 -7.85 22.19
CA VAL A 127 -8.60 -8.29 21.84
C VAL A 127 -8.28 -7.96 20.38
N VAL A 128 -9.25 -8.12 19.48
CA VAL A 128 -9.07 -7.74 18.07
C VAL A 128 -8.86 -6.24 17.95
N GLY A 129 -9.64 -5.41 18.65
CA GLY A 129 -9.45 -3.95 18.70
C GLY A 129 -8.08 -3.54 19.27
N GLU A 130 -7.63 -4.21 20.34
CA GLU A 130 -6.29 -3.99 20.90
C GLU A 130 -5.16 -4.30 19.91
N LEU A 131 -5.30 -5.35 19.10
CA LEU A 131 -4.29 -5.68 18.07
C LEU A 131 -4.18 -4.59 17.01
N PHE A 132 -5.29 -4.02 16.52
CA PHE A 132 -5.25 -2.90 15.60
C PHE A 132 -4.66 -1.63 16.24
N SER A 133 -5.02 -1.35 17.48
CA SER A 133 -4.41 -0.25 18.24
C SER A 133 -2.92 -0.45 18.44
N GLN A 134 -2.45 -1.69 18.63
CA GLN A 134 -1.04 -2.00 18.77
C GLN A 134 -0.28 -1.76 17.45
N VAL A 135 -0.85 -2.12 16.30
CA VAL A 135 -0.27 -1.80 14.97
C VAL A 135 -0.05 -0.29 14.84
N ALA A 136 -1.06 0.52 15.17
CA ALA A 136 -0.93 1.98 15.15
C ALA A 136 0.14 2.50 16.13
N ASN A 137 0.21 1.90 17.32
CA ASN A 137 1.20 2.26 18.34
C ASN A 137 2.64 1.93 17.92
N ASP A 138 2.84 0.81 17.25
CA ASP A 138 4.16 0.41 16.74
C ASP A 138 4.61 1.37 15.64
N LEU A 139 3.72 1.75 14.72
CA LEU A 139 3.99 2.75 13.68
C LEU A 139 4.30 4.12 14.29
N ALA A 140 3.45 4.60 15.21
CA ALA A 140 3.67 5.87 15.91
C ALA A 140 5.02 5.92 16.64
N SER A 141 5.44 4.79 17.25
CA SER A 141 6.70 4.71 18.00
C SER A 141 7.94 4.84 17.10
N GLN A 142 7.85 4.43 15.85
CA GLN A 142 8.94 4.57 14.87
C GLN A 142 9.18 6.04 14.51
N HIS A 143 8.13 6.87 14.51
CA HIS A 143 8.17 8.28 14.13
C HIS A 143 8.12 9.26 15.31
N GLU A 144 8.06 8.78 16.56
CA GLU A 144 7.93 9.63 17.76
C GLU A 144 8.95 10.78 17.85
N ASN A 145 10.19 10.55 17.40
CA ASN A 145 11.24 11.55 17.45
C ASN A 145 10.99 12.75 16.52
N GLU A 146 10.28 12.55 15.42
CA GLU A 146 9.94 13.59 14.41
C GLU A 146 8.87 14.55 14.92
N PHE A 147 8.13 14.16 15.98
CA PHE A 147 7.05 14.94 16.57
C PHE A 147 7.44 15.62 17.89
N LYS A 148 8.64 15.38 18.41
CA LYS A 148 9.09 15.94 19.71
C LYS A 148 9.28 17.45 19.63
N GLY A 149 8.66 18.17 20.56
CA GLY A 149 8.80 19.62 20.69
C GLY A 149 8.05 20.44 19.66
N LEU A 150 7.27 19.81 18.78
CA LEU A 150 6.45 20.50 17.78
C LEU A 150 5.13 20.97 18.39
N ASP A 151 4.66 22.11 17.90
CA ASP A 151 3.28 22.56 18.15
C ASP A 151 2.28 21.74 17.31
N VAL A 152 0.98 21.95 17.54
CA VAL A 152 -0.07 21.14 16.90
C VAL A 152 -0.09 21.33 15.37
N ALA A 153 0.16 22.54 14.87
CA ALA A 153 0.15 22.81 13.43
C ALA A 153 1.33 22.10 12.73
N GLN A 154 2.52 22.17 13.31
CA GLN A 154 3.70 21.44 12.83
C GLN A 154 3.50 19.92 12.90
N ARG A 155 2.83 19.42 13.96
CA ARG A 155 2.48 18.01 14.05
C ARG A 155 1.50 17.57 12.96
N LEU A 156 0.56 18.44 12.55
CA LEU A 156 -0.36 18.16 11.46
C LEU A 156 0.35 18.08 10.11
N GLU A 157 1.34 18.94 9.86
CA GLU A 157 2.19 18.88 8.66
C GLU A 157 2.95 17.54 8.61
N ASN A 158 3.66 17.17 9.69
CA ASN A 158 4.38 15.92 9.76
C ASN A 158 3.44 14.69 9.71
N LEU A 159 2.25 14.78 10.31
CA LEU A 159 1.24 13.72 10.23
C LEU A 159 0.75 13.52 8.79
N GLN A 160 0.57 14.60 8.05
CA GLN A 160 0.16 14.52 6.64
C GLN A 160 1.23 13.80 5.80
N GLU A 161 2.52 14.08 6.03
CA GLU A 161 3.63 13.36 5.38
C GLU A 161 3.66 11.88 5.78
N LEU A 162 3.58 11.58 7.08
CA LEU A 162 3.54 10.22 7.59
C LEU A 162 2.37 9.40 6.97
N LEU A 163 1.18 9.98 6.94
CA LEU A 163 0.01 9.32 6.36
C LEU A 163 0.14 9.15 4.84
N ALA A 164 0.82 10.09 4.14
CA ALA A 164 1.10 9.96 2.73
C ALA A 164 2.07 8.80 2.44
N ASP A 165 3.09 8.59 3.25
CA ASP A 165 4.01 7.45 3.15
C ASP A 165 3.28 6.11 3.40
N GLU A 166 2.24 6.11 4.25
CA GLU A 166 1.35 4.97 4.47
C GLU A 166 0.26 4.80 3.38
N GLY A 167 0.24 5.69 2.37
CA GLY A 167 -0.66 5.60 1.21
C GLY A 167 -2.01 6.32 1.36
N PHE A 168 -2.17 7.14 2.40
CA PHE A 168 -3.35 8.02 2.52
C PHE A 168 -3.15 9.32 1.75
N VAL A 169 -4.22 9.89 1.26
CA VAL A 169 -4.27 11.29 0.83
C VAL A 169 -5.06 12.07 1.87
N VAL A 170 -4.39 12.98 2.56
CA VAL A 170 -4.95 13.70 3.70
C VAL A 170 -4.87 15.21 3.47
N GLU A 171 -5.95 15.91 3.77
CA GLU A 171 -6.04 17.37 3.85
C GLU A 171 -6.51 17.75 5.25
N TRP A 172 -6.11 18.91 5.73
CA TRP A 172 -6.59 19.41 7.01
C TRP A 172 -6.85 20.90 6.98
N GLU A 173 -7.78 21.34 7.81
CA GLU A 173 -8.12 22.75 7.98
C GLU A 173 -8.40 23.07 9.46
N GLN A 174 -8.21 24.33 9.82
CA GLN A 174 -8.55 24.83 11.16
C GLN A 174 -9.88 25.56 11.13
N GLN A 175 -10.80 25.13 11.98
CA GLN A 175 -12.09 25.80 12.17
C GLN A 175 -12.24 26.22 13.66
N GLY A 176 -11.92 27.47 13.95
CA GLY A 176 -11.98 27.99 15.33
C GLY A 176 -10.97 27.28 16.25
N HIS A 177 -11.48 26.58 17.27
CA HIS A 177 -10.68 25.83 18.24
C HIS A 177 -10.56 24.33 17.94
N GLN A 178 -10.81 23.93 16.71
CA GLN A 178 -10.66 22.55 16.28
C GLN A 178 -9.94 22.44 14.94
N TYR A 179 -9.31 21.30 14.71
CA TYR A 179 -8.81 20.88 13.41
C TYR A 179 -9.72 19.83 12.82
N LEU A 180 -10.00 19.94 11.53
CA LEU A 180 -10.65 18.93 10.72
C LEU A 180 -9.59 18.26 9.85
N ILE A 181 -9.52 16.95 9.90
CA ILE A 181 -8.58 16.12 9.12
C ILE A 181 -9.41 15.24 8.19
N HIS A 182 -9.25 15.43 6.89
CA HIS A 182 -9.99 14.74 5.85
C HIS A 182 -9.09 13.71 5.17
N GLU A 183 -9.38 12.43 5.36
CA GLU A 183 -8.76 11.34 4.59
C GLU A 183 -9.53 11.16 3.30
N ILE A 184 -9.01 11.74 2.22
CA ILE A 184 -9.61 11.71 0.88
C ILE A 184 -9.53 10.31 0.28
N THR A 185 -8.43 9.60 0.53
CA THR A 185 -8.26 8.18 0.16
C THR A 185 -7.80 7.37 1.36
N CYS A 186 -8.25 6.12 1.45
CA CYS A 186 -7.85 5.20 2.51
C CYS A 186 -7.28 3.91 1.89
N PRO A 187 -6.02 3.55 2.13
CA PRO A 187 -5.40 2.32 1.61
C PRO A 187 -6.05 1.07 2.19
N TYR A 188 -6.70 1.18 3.35
CA TYR A 188 -7.39 0.08 4.03
C TYR A 188 -8.84 -0.11 3.62
N LEU A 189 -9.37 0.71 2.69
CA LEU A 189 -10.79 0.71 2.30
C LEU A 189 -11.33 -0.69 1.98
N GLN A 190 -10.58 -1.48 1.19
CA GLN A 190 -11.02 -2.82 0.77
C GLN A 190 -11.06 -3.83 1.94
N VAL A 191 -10.17 -3.68 2.91
CA VAL A 191 -10.19 -4.47 4.15
C VAL A 191 -11.33 -3.99 5.05
N GLY A 192 -11.47 -2.68 5.20
CA GLY A 192 -12.48 -2.03 6.05
C GLY A 192 -13.92 -2.38 5.66
N GLN A 193 -14.21 -2.62 4.38
CA GLN A 193 -15.54 -3.07 3.93
C GLN A 193 -15.99 -4.39 4.59
N THR A 194 -15.05 -5.26 4.96
CA THR A 194 -15.32 -6.55 5.62
C THR A 194 -14.98 -6.51 7.10
N HIS A 195 -13.99 -5.72 7.47
CA HIS A 195 -13.40 -5.63 8.80
C HIS A 195 -13.23 -4.16 9.21
N PRO A 196 -14.31 -3.46 9.58
CA PRO A 196 -14.29 -2.03 9.92
C PRO A 196 -13.39 -1.70 11.11
N GLU A 197 -13.00 -2.70 11.90
CA GLU A 197 -12.07 -2.56 13.02
C GLU A 197 -10.69 -2.03 12.58
N VAL A 198 -10.31 -2.22 11.32
CA VAL A 198 -9.06 -1.68 10.78
C VAL A 198 -9.00 -0.15 10.86
N CYS A 199 -10.15 0.53 10.85
CA CYS A 199 -10.24 1.98 11.03
C CYS A 199 -9.79 2.48 12.41
N THR A 200 -9.49 1.57 13.35
CA THR A 200 -8.86 1.93 14.63
C THR A 200 -7.40 2.30 14.44
N VAL A 201 -6.75 1.81 13.38
CA VAL A 201 -5.33 2.07 13.11
C VAL A 201 -5.11 3.55 12.83
N ASP A 202 -5.81 4.11 11.84
CA ASP A 202 -5.72 5.51 11.43
C ASP A 202 -6.14 6.45 12.58
N GLN A 203 -7.28 6.19 13.23
CA GLN A 203 -7.75 7.00 14.35
C GLN A 203 -6.76 7.01 15.53
N THR A 204 -6.18 5.85 15.89
CA THR A 204 -5.20 5.75 16.96
C THR A 204 -3.90 6.46 16.59
N LEU A 205 -3.44 6.30 15.35
CA LEU A 205 -2.24 6.96 14.84
C LEU A 205 -2.38 8.49 14.90
N ILE A 206 -3.47 9.03 14.36
CA ILE A 206 -3.77 10.48 14.38
C ILE A 206 -3.78 11.00 15.83
N SER A 207 -4.54 10.34 16.72
CA SER A 207 -4.65 10.75 18.12
C SER A 207 -3.30 10.78 18.82
N ARG A 208 -2.48 9.75 18.57
CA ARG A 208 -1.17 9.61 19.22
C ARG A 208 -0.15 10.62 18.70
N MET A 209 -0.08 10.83 17.39
CA MET A 209 0.86 11.78 16.79
C MET A 209 0.54 13.23 17.17
N LEU A 210 -0.73 13.58 17.25
CA LEU A 210 -1.17 14.91 17.69
C LEU A 210 -1.13 15.08 19.21
N SER A 211 -1.06 13.99 19.99
CA SER A 211 -1.24 13.97 21.46
C SER A 211 -2.58 14.57 21.89
N LEU A 212 -3.59 14.45 21.06
CA LEU A 212 -4.96 14.92 21.24
C LEU A 212 -5.92 13.84 20.75
N PRO A 213 -7.09 13.67 21.40
CA PRO A 213 -8.08 12.72 20.91
C PRO A 213 -8.61 13.16 19.54
N ALA A 214 -8.66 12.22 18.59
CA ALA A 214 -9.28 12.40 17.29
C ALA A 214 -10.60 11.64 17.24
N GLU A 215 -11.69 12.35 17.00
CA GLU A 215 -13.02 11.77 16.88
C GLU A 215 -13.41 11.65 15.40
N LYS A 216 -13.72 10.44 14.94
CA LYS A 216 -14.20 10.21 13.57
C LYS A 216 -15.67 10.63 13.46
N VAL A 217 -15.96 11.67 12.71
CA VAL A 217 -17.31 12.21 12.52
C VAL A 217 -17.94 11.82 11.19
N GLU A 218 -17.12 11.49 10.17
CA GLU A 218 -17.57 10.98 8.89
C GLU A 218 -16.73 9.77 8.50
N CYS A 219 -17.34 8.82 7.77
CA CYS A 219 -16.65 7.61 7.33
C CYS A 219 -17.10 7.21 5.92
N ILE A 220 -16.14 6.94 5.05
CA ILE A 220 -16.38 6.46 3.69
C ILE A 220 -17.12 5.10 3.69
N LEU A 221 -16.91 4.26 4.69
CA LEU A 221 -17.62 2.98 4.83
C LEU A 221 -19.11 3.17 5.16
N SER A 222 -19.49 4.33 5.70
CA SER A 222 -20.87 4.71 6.00
C SER A 222 -21.52 5.52 4.87
N GLY A 223 -20.82 5.70 3.72
CA GLY A 223 -21.35 6.37 2.54
C GLY A 223 -20.95 7.84 2.39
N SER A 224 -20.11 8.37 3.29
CA SER A 224 -19.52 9.72 3.11
C SER A 224 -18.49 9.71 1.98
N ALA A 225 -18.18 10.90 1.42
CA ALA A 225 -17.22 11.04 0.32
C ALA A 225 -15.77 10.69 0.79
N HIS A 226 -15.48 10.94 2.06
CA HIS A 226 -14.17 10.69 2.71
C HIS A 226 -14.40 10.46 4.21
N CYS A 227 -13.32 10.08 4.93
CA CYS A 227 -13.36 10.06 6.39
C CYS A 227 -12.96 11.44 6.92
N THR A 228 -13.63 11.90 7.99
CA THR A 228 -13.29 13.16 8.66
C THR A 228 -13.08 12.92 10.14
N TYR A 229 -11.96 13.42 10.65
CA TYR A 229 -11.64 13.44 12.08
C TYR A 229 -11.67 14.87 12.60
N VAL A 230 -12.23 15.03 13.80
CA VAL A 230 -12.21 16.29 14.57
C VAL A 230 -11.24 16.15 15.72
N VAL A 231 -10.37 17.14 15.87
CA VAL A 231 -9.42 17.25 16.99
C VAL A 231 -9.64 18.59 17.67
N ASN A 232 -10.08 18.55 18.93
CA ASN A 232 -10.35 19.74 19.71
C ASN A 232 -9.09 20.22 20.44
N LEU A 233 -8.80 21.53 20.37
CA LEU A 233 -7.67 22.15 21.06
C LEU A 233 -7.92 22.37 22.57
N ASP A 234 -9.18 22.43 22.98
CA ASP A 234 -9.56 22.83 24.34
C ASP A 234 -9.51 21.68 25.38
N GLU A 235 -9.26 20.41 24.96
CA GLU A 235 -9.25 19.28 25.88
C GLU A 235 -7.95 19.11 26.71
N ASN A 236 -6.96 20.00 26.53
CA ASN A 236 -5.65 19.92 27.21
C ASN A 236 -5.54 20.78 28.46
N ILE A 237 -6.64 21.23 29.11
CA ILE A 237 -6.57 22.10 30.30
C ILE A 237 -6.83 21.35 31.62
N HIS A 238 -6.93 20.02 31.63
CA HIS A 238 -7.06 19.29 32.89
C HIS A 238 -6.20 18.01 32.89
N ASN A 239 -4.87 18.20 33.19
CA ASN A 239 -4.08 17.31 34.05
C ASN A 239 -2.80 17.99 34.50
#